data_97f7194a51538cf4a2786f6d7ba8caa6
#
_entry.id   97f7194a51538cf4a2786f6d7ba8caa6
#
_cell.length_a   1.000
_cell.length_b   1.000
_cell.length_c   1.000
_cell.angle_alpha   90.00
_cell.angle_beta   90.00
_cell.angle_gamma   90.00
#
_symmetry.space_group_name_H-M   'P 1'
#
loop_
_entity.id
_entity.type
_entity.pdbx_description
1 polymer ?
#
loop_
_entity_poly.entity_id
_entity_poly.type
_entity_poly.pdbx_seq_one_letter_code
_entity_poly.pdbx_strand_id
1 'polypeptide(L)'
;RHKGGRRLPFIKYGMVPLALSFMLVWIPMGSTETARFIYLSVVLSAFFFFYTVVVAPYLALLPELAESNSERTKLSAWQAGFNIVGLALAMVGSAWLIESFGFKTMGIVLGLVALLAFAITAFTVQERREQEVTEPESLWSSMKLTFQNKPFLYYLVSQLLLWFGFNMTMIAVPYVVTVLMVMDEGAVGLILGVALVISVL
;
A
#
# COMPACT_ATOMS: atom_id res chain seq x y z
N ARG A 1 27.70 -13.97 -5.72
CA ARG A 1 26.82 -14.96 -5.02
C ARG A 1 26.16 -14.24 -3.85
N HIS A 2 25.05 -13.53 -4.09
CA HIS A 2 24.30 -12.87 -3.00
C HIS A 2 23.59 -13.94 -2.16
N LYS A 3 23.91 -13.98 -0.87
CA LYS A 3 23.30 -14.85 0.14
C LYS A 3 21.90 -14.40 0.58
N GLY A 4 21.40 -13.28 0.08
CA GLY A 4 20.06 -12.78 0.33
C GLY A 4 19.24 -12.91 -0.94
N GLY A 5 18.06 -13.49 -0.86
CA GLY A 5 17.14 -13.73 -1.98
C GLY A 5 17.03 -12.59 -3.01
N ARG A 6 16.16 -12.74 -3.99
CA ARG A 6 16.01 -11.79 -5.10
C ARG A 6 15.18 -10.55 -4.72
N ARG A 7 14.23 -10.68 -3.78
CA ARG A 7 13.22 -9.66 -3.45
C ARG A 7 13.48 -8.94 -2.13
N LEU A 8 13.98 -9.65 -1.13
CA LEU A 8 14.29 -9.09 0.20
C LEU A 8 15.24 -7.88 0.19
N PRO A 9 16.27 -7.80 -0.70
CA PRO A 9 17.12 -6.61 -0.77
C PRO A 9 16.35 -5.33 -1.08
N PHE A 10 15.36 -5.38 -1.98
CA PHE A 10 14.53 -4.21 -2.32
C PHE A 10 13.74 -3.71 -1.11
N ILE A 11 13.19 -4.63 -0.32
CA ILE A 11 12.47 -4.27 0.92
C ILE A 11 13.44 -3.67 1.93
N LYS A 12 14.61 -4.29 2.15
CA LYS A 12 15.62 -3.84 3.12
C LYS A 12 16.13 -2.43 2.83
N TYR A 13 16.45 -2.14 1.57
CA TYR A 13 16.97 -0.82 1.19
C TYR A 13 15.87 0.21 0.97
N GLY A 14 14.68 -0.22 0.54
CA GLY A 14 13.56 0.66 0.26
C GLY A 14 12.75 1.09 1.48
N MET A 15 12.71 0.30 2.56
CA MET A 15 11.88 0.59 3.73
C MET A 15 12.22 1.91 4.43
N VAL A 16 13.51 2.25 4.50
CA VAL A 16 13.96 3.50 5.16
C VAL A 16 13.54 4.72 4.35
N PRO A 17 13.88 4.85 3.05
CA PRO A 17 13.43 6.00 2.26
C PRO A 17 11.91 6.05 2.11
N LEU A 18 11.20 4.91 2.11
CA LEU A 18 9.74 4.88 2.13
C LEU A 18 9.19 5.53 3.41
N ALA A 19 9.66 5.11 4.57
CA ALA A 19 9.22 5.67 5.85
C ALA A 19 9.56 7.17 5.97
N LEU A 20 10.75 7.56 5.54
CA LEU A 20 11.17 8.97 5.55
C LEU A 20 10.31 9.82 4.62
N SER A 21 10.07 9.38 3.40
CA SER A 21 9.21 10.12 2.46
C SER A 21 7.77 10.22 2.98
N PHE A 22 7.22 9.16 3.62
CA PHE A 22 5.93 9.23 4.28
C PHE A 22 5.90 10.29 5.41
N MET A 23 6.89 10.30 6.30
CA MET A 23 6.98 11.28 7.39
C MET A 23 7.07 12.72 6.85
N LEU A 24 7.85 12.93 5.78
CA LEU A 24 8.03 14.22 5.15
C LEU A 24 6.75 14.79 4.54
N VAL A 25 5.82 13.96 4.07
CA VAL A 25 4.49 14.43 3.59
C VAL A 25 3.77 15.26 4.66
N TRP A 26 3.91 14.90 5.93
CA TRP A 26 3.24 15.54 7.07
C TRP A 26 4.03 16.69 7.70
N ILE A 27 5.20 17.01 7.15
CA ILE A 27 6.08 18.10 7.61
C ILE A 27 6.23 19.10 6.46
N PRO A 28 5.25 19.99 6.25
CA PRO A 28 5.31 20.93 5.14
C PRO A 28 6.50 21.89 5.29
N MET A 29 7.35 21.96 4.25
CA MET A 29 8.48 22.89 4.18
C MET A 29 8.26 23.89 3.05
N GLY A 30 8.68 25.12 3.26
CA GLY A 30 8.61 26.19 2.26
C GLY A 30 7.90 27.44 2.79
N SER A 31 8.45 28.61 2.46
CA SER A 31 7.93 29.92 2.85
C SER A 31 6.88 30.49 1.88
N THR A 32 6.88 30.03 0.62
CA THR A 32 5.96 30.46 -0.41
C THR A 32 5.04 29.33 -0.87
N GLU A 33 3.87 29.65 -1.42
CA GLU A 33 2.93 28.64 -1.96
C GLU A 33 3.58 27.78 -3.03
N THR A 34 4.32 28.38 -3.94
CA THR A 34 5.06 27.65 -4.99
C THR A 34 6.09 26.69 -4.41
N ALA A 35 6.85 27.12 -3.37
CA ALA A 35 7.83 26.26 -2.72
C ALA A 35 7.16 25.07 -2.02
N ARG A 36 6.01 25.26 -1.37
CA ARG A 36 5.24 24.18 -0.75
C ARG A 36 4.68 23.22 -1.79
N PHE A 37 4.18 23.74 -2.91
CA PHE A 37 3.69 22.91 -4.01
C PHE A 37 4.79 22.01 -4.60
N ILE A 38 5.96 22.60 -4.90
CA ILE A 38 7.11 21.84 -5.43
C ILE A 38 7.57 20.80 -4.40
N TYR A 39 7.73 21.22 -3.13
CA TYR A 39 8.10 20.33 -2.05
C TYR A 39 7.17 19.12 -1.97
N LEU A 40 5.86 19.36 -1.88
CA LEU A 40 4.88 18.30 -1.75
C LEU A 40 4.88 17.37 -2.97
N SER A 41 4.99 17.93 -4.17
CA SER A 41 5.06 17.16 -5.43
C SER A 41 6.28 16.23 -5.44
N VAL A 42 7.45 16.71 -5.03
CA VAL A 42 8.68 15.91 -4.95
C VAL A 42 8.56 14.82 -3.89
N VAL A 43 8.09 15.17 -2.69
CA VAL A 43 7.96 14.21 -1.59
C VAL A 43 6.92 13.13 -1.89
N LEU A 44 5.77 13.48 -2.46
CA LEU A 44 4.77 12.49 -2.89
C LEU A 44 5.30 11.59 -4.01
N SER A 45 6.01 12.15 -4.98
CA SER A 45 6.63 11.35 -6.05
C SER A 45 7.65 10.36 -5.48
N ALA A 46 8.48 10.80 -4.53
CA ALA A 46 9.42 9.94 -3.83
C ALA A 46 8.70 8.85 -3.02
N PHE A 47 7.63 9.22 -2.30
CA PHE A 47 6.82 8.26 -1.54
C PHE A 47 6.24 7.17 -2.44
N PHE A 48 5.58 7.51 -3.54
CA PHE A 48 5.00 6.52 -4.45
C PHE A 48 6.06 5.68 -5.15
N PHE A 49 7.20 6.25 -5.48
CA PHE A 49 8.33 5.51 -6.03
C PHE A 49 8.83 4.44 -5.05
N PHE A 50 9.17 4.82 -3.81
CA PHE A 50 9.65 3.89 -2.80
C PHE A 50 8.56 2.92 -2.33
N TYR A 51 7.30 3.35 -2.32
CA TYR A 51 6.15 2.48 -2.08
C TYR A 51 6.13 1.33 -3.09
N THR A 52 6.27 1.63 -4.37
CA THR A 52 6.32 0.61 -5.42
C THR A 52 7.54 -0.30 -5.27
N VAL A 53 8.72 0.27 -4.98
CA VAL A 53 9.98 -0.49 -4.77
C VAL A 53 9.86 -1.49 -3.61
N VAL A 54 9.13 -1.16 -2.55
CA VAL A 54 8.98 -2.01 -1.36
C VAL A 54 7.77 -2.94 -1.47
N VAL A 55 6.61 -2.40 -1.84
CA VAL A 55 5.35 -3.15 -1.78
C VAL A 55 5.22 -4.17 -2.90
N ALA A 56 5.73 -3.89 -4.11
CA ALA A 56 5.66 -4.85 -5.20
C ALA A 56 6.44 -6.16 -4.89
N PRO A 57 7.72 -6.12 -4.41
CA PRO A 57 8.40 -7.32 -3.96
C PRO A 57 7.73 -7.98 -2.74
N TYR A 58 7.20 -7.19 -1.80
CA TYR A 58 6.49 -7.70 -0.62
C TYR A 58 5.26 -8.52 -1.01
N LEU A 59 4.40 -8.02 -1.90
CA LEU A 59 3.23 -8.75 -2.38
C LEU A 59 3.62 -10.00 -3.17
N ALA A 60 4.73 -9.95 -3.88
CA ALA A 60 5.22 -11.08 -4.65
C ALA A 60 5.85 -12.19 -3.78
N LEU A 61 6.21 -11.91 -2.51
CA LEU A 61 6.67 -12.93 -1.56
C LEU A 61 5.53 -13.89 -1.14
N LEU A 62 4.30 -13.39 -1.05
CA LEU A 62 3.18 -14.17 -0.53
C LEU A 62 2.94 -15.50 -1.28
N PRO A 63 2.87 -15.52 -2.61
CA PRO A 63 2.71 -16.76 -3.38
C PRO A 63 3.90 -17.72 -3.23
N GLU A 64 5.11 -17.21 -2.96
CA GLU A 64 6.33 -18.02 -2.79
C GLU A 64 6.42 -18.69 -1.44
N LEU A 65 5.77 -18.13 -0.41
CA LEU A 65 5.74 -18.70 0.92
C LEU A 65 4.80 -19.91 1.05
N ALA A 66 3.86 -20.07 0.11
CA ALA A 66 2.86 -21.14 0.12
C ALA A 66 3.25 -22.27 -0.83
N GLU A 67 3.28 -23.51 -0.33
CA GLU A 67 3.61 -24.72 -1.10
C GLU A 67 2.42 -25.28 -1.86
N SER A 68 1.21 -25.08 -1.32
CA SER A 68 -0.03 -25.63 -1.86
C SER A 68 -1.08 -24.57 -2.12
N ASN A 69 -2.06 -24.87 -2.97
CA ASN A 69 -3.20 -23.97 -3.20
C ASN A 69 -4.01 -23.72 -1.92
N SER A 70 -4.10 -24.71 -1.03
CA SER A 70 -4.77 -24.56 0.27
C SER A 70 -4.03 -23.57 1.17
N GLU A 71 -2.70 -23.63 1.19
CA GLU A 71 -1.88 -22.68 1.96
C GLU A 71 -1.97 -21.26 1.39
N ARG A 72 -1.98 -21.11 0.06
CA ARG A 72 -2.18 -19.81 -0.60
C ARG A 72 -3.50 -19.19 -0.19
N THR A 73 -4.58 -19.97 -0.18
CA THR A 73 -5.90 -19.49 0.26
C THR A 73 -5.89 -19.06 1.72
N LYS A 74 -5.29 -19.84 2.61
CA LYS A 74 -5.15 -19.50 4.04
C LYS A 74 -4.32 -18.24 4.23
N LEU A 75 -3.18 -18.12 3.55
CA LEU A 75 -2.32 -16.93 3.62
C LEU A 75 -3.05 -15.68 3.14
N SER A 76 -3.78 -15.79 2.02
CA SER A 76 -4.59 -14.67 1.49
C SER A 76 -5.71 -14.27 2.45
N ALA A 77 -6.35 -15.23 3.11
CA ALA A 77 -7.38 -14.95 4.11
C ALA A 77 -6.78 -14.22 5.35
N TRP A 78 -5.62 -14.67 5.83
CA TRP A 78 -4.90 -13.97 6.90
C TRP A 78 -4.48 -12.57 6.49
N GLN A 79 -3.96 -12.39 5.27
CA GLN A 79 -3.62 -11.07 4.72
C GLN A 79 -4.83 -10.14 4.68
N ALA A 80 -5.99 -10.63 4.21
CA ALA A 80 -7.22 -9.86 4.19
C ALA A 80 -7.66 -9.46 5.61
N GLY A 81 -7.62 -10.38 6.57
CA GLY A 81 -7.92 -10.08 7.97
C GLY A 81 -7.00 -9.03 8.58
N PHE A 82 -5.68 -9.16 8.38
CA PHE A 82 -4.73 -8.16 8.87
C PHE A 82 -4.87 -6.81 8.16
N ASN A 83 -5.25 -6.77 6.88
CA ASN A 83 -5.54 -5.52 6.18
C ASN A 83 -6.72 -4.78 6.82
N ILE A 84 -7.80 -5.48 7.17
CA ILE A 84 -8.96 -4.88 7.83
C ILE A 84 -8.58 -4.33 9.21
N VAL A 85 -7.88 -5.13 10.01
CA VAL A 85 -7.40 -4.70 11.33
C VAL A 85 -6.46 -3.51 11.20
N GLY A 86 -5.52 -3.56 10.26
CA GLY A 86 -4.57 -2.48 9.99
C GLY A 86 -5.26 -1.19 9.55
N LEU A 87 -6.29 -1.29 8.70
CA LEU A 87 -7.09 -0.15 8.26
C LEU A 87 -7.85 0.48 9.44
N ALA A 88 -8.51 -0.33 10.27
CA ALA A 88 -9.23 0.14 11.44
C ALA A 88 -8.29 0.84 12.44
N LEU A 89 -7.15 0.23 12.75
CA LEU A 89 -6.13 0.83 13.62
C LEU A 89 -5.56 2.12 13.03
N ALA A 90 -5.32 2.17 11.72
CA ALA A 90 -4.83 3.37 11.05
C ALA A 90 -5.87 4.50 11.13
N MET A 91 -7.16 4.22 10.89
CA MET A 91 -8.22 5.24 10.96
C MET A 91 -8.40 5.78 12.36
N VAL A 92 -8.60 4.90 13.35
CA VAL A 92 -8.82 5.32 14.75
C VAL A 92 -7.54 5.90 15.35
N GLY A 93 -6.41 5.25 15.12
CA GLY A 93 -5.12 5.69 15.67
C GLY A 93 -4.66 7.01 15.07
N SER A 94 -4.85 7.24 13.77
CA SER A 94 -4.51 8.53 13.16
C SER A 94 -5.39 9.67 13.68
N ALA A 95 -6.70 9.45 13.81
CA ALA A 95 -7.60 10.46 14.36
C ALA A 95 -7.20 10.87 15.78
N TRP A 96 -6.96 9.90 16.65
CA TRP A 96 -6.50 10.13 18.02
C TRP A 96 -5.16 10.85 18.09
N LEU A 97 -4.19 10.44 17.26
CA LEU A 97 -2.88 11.09 17.21
C LEU A 97 -2.97 12.53 16.71
N ILE A 98 -3.82 12.80 15.71
CA ILE A 98 -4.03 14.15 15.20
C ILE A 98 -4.63 15.06 16.27
N GLU A 99 -5.67 14.59 16.95
CA GLU A 99 -6.35 15.35 18.00
C GLU A 99 -5.43 15.64 19.18
N SER A 100 -4.64 14.64 19.61
CA SER A 100 -3.78 14.78 20.80
C SER A 100 -2.44 15.48 20.53
N PHE A 101 -1.82 15.25 19.36
CA PHE A 101 -0.43 15.64 19.10
C PHE A 101 -0.21 16.32 17.73
N GLY A 102 -1.26 16.44 16.91
CA GLY A 102 -1.24 17.06 15.60
C GLY A 102 -0.67 16.17 14.48
N PHE A 103 -0.83 16.67 13.26
CA PHE A 103 -0.50 15.93 12.00
C PHE A 103 0.95 15.49 11.92
N LYS A 104 1.90 16.34 12.36
CA LYS A 104 3.34 16.04 12.29
C LYS A 104 3.68 14.80 13.13
N THR A 105 3.20 14.74 14.37
CA THR A 105 3.46 13.62 15.27
C THR A 105 2.80 12.35 14.76
N MET A 106 1.57 12.43 14.26
CA MET A 106 0.88 11.31 13.62
C MET A 106 1.72 10.74 12.47
N GLY A 107 2.21 11.59 11.56
CA GLY A 107 3.03 11.14 10.43
C GLY A 107 4.33 10.46 10.86
N ILE A 108 5.00 10.98 11.90
CA ILE A 108 6.22 10.37 12.44
C ILE A 108 5.92 9.01 13.07
N VAL A 109 4.90 8.92 13.93
CA VAL A 109 4.54 7.68 14.63
C VAL A 109 4.14 6.59 13.64
N LEU A 110 3.24 6.89 12.71
CA LEU A 110 2.81 5.92 11.70
C LEU A 110 3.93 5.51 10.75
N GLY A 111 4.82 6.46 10.39
CA GLY A 111 6.00 6.17 9.59
C GLY A 111 6.98 5.22 10.31
N LEU A 112 7.18 5.38 11.63
CA LEU A 112 7.99 4.47 12.44
C LEU A 112 7.33 3.08 12.56
N VAL A 113 6.02 3.02 12.75
CA VAL A 113 5.27 1.75 12.77
C VAL A 113 5.42 1.02 11.44
N ALA A 114 5.26 1.71 10.32
CA ALA A 114 5.46 1.14 8.99
C ALA A 114 6.90 0.64 8.78
N LEU A 115 7.90 1.43 9.21
CA LEU A 115 9.31 1.03 9.14
C LEU A 115 9.58 -0.24 9.95
N LEU A 116 9.07 -0.32 11.17
CA LEU A 116 9.19 -1.51 12.03
C LEU A 116 8.52 -2.74 11.40
N ALA A 117 7.32 -2.59 10.84
CA ALA A 117 6.60 -3.67 10.19
C ALA A 117 7.38 -4.23 8.98
N PHE A 118 7.90 -3.35 8.12
CA PHE A 118 8.76 -3.78 7.01
C PHE A 118 10.10 -4.35 7.47
N ALA A 119 10.69 -3.82 8.55
CA ALA A 119 11.91 -4.35 9.12
C ALA A 119 11.70 -5.78 9.64
N ILE A 120 10.62 -6.04 10.39
CA ILE A 120 10.26 -7.39 10.83
C ILE A 120 10.19 -8.33 9.62
N THR A 121 9.45 -7.96 8.58
CA THR A 121 9.35 -8.76 7.36
C THR A 121 10.72 -8.99 6.72
N ALA A 122 11.51 -7.93 6.55
CA ALA A 122 12.80 -7.97 5.86
C ALA A 122 13.87 -8.83 6.57
N PHE A 123 13.80 -8.96 7.90
CA PHE A 123 14.77 -9.69 8.68
C PHE A 123 14.29 -11.08 9.14
N THR A 124 12.96 -11.31 9.18
CA THR A 124 12.40 -12.58 9.65
C THR A 124 12.06 -13.53 8.50
N VAL A 125 11.59 -12.99 7.37
CA VAL A 125 11.20 -13.80 6.23
C VAL A 125 12.44 -14.29 5.49
N GLN A 126 12.48 -15.60 5.22
CA GLN A 126 13.49 -16.22 4.37
C GLN A 126 12.87 -16.51 3.00
N GLU A 127 13.45 -15.92 1.98
CA GLU A 127 13.06 -16.17 0.60
C GLU A 127 13.50 -17.58 0.20
N ARG A 128 12.56 -18.41 -0.26
CA ARG A 128 12.90 -19.73 -0.78
C ARG A 128 13.65 -19.57 -2.09
N ARG A 129 14.72 -20.34 -2.25
CA ARG A 129 15.42 -20.45 -3.54
C ARG A 129 14.49 -21.15 -4.52
N GLU A 130 13.93 -20.42 -5.46
CA GLU A 130 13.39 -21.04 -6.66
C GLU A 130 14.51 -21.81 -7.36
N GLN A 131 14.23 -23.08 -7.62
CA GLN A 131 15.03 -23.90 -8.51
C GLN A 131 14.99 -23.30 -9.91
N GLU A 132 16.18 -23.20 -10.50
CA GLU A 132 16.46 -22.89 -11.91
C GLU A 132 16.00 -21.52 -12.43
N VAL A 133 16.95 -20.65 -12.45
CA VAL A 133 16.95 -19.45 -13.29
C VAL A 133 16.93 -19.91 -14.75
N THR A 134 15.75 -19.97 -15.34
CA THR A 134 15.63 -19.86 -16.79
C THR A 134 16.36 -18.57 -17.19
N GLU A 135 17.15 -18.61 -18.26
CA GLU A 135 17.96 -17.46 -18.70
C GLU A 135 17.15 -16.16 -18.63
N PRO A 136 17.79 -15.03 -18.27
CA PRO A 136 17.06 -13.76 -18.10
C PRO A 136 16.48 -13.35 -19.45
N GLU A 137 15.21 -13.65 -19.66
CA GLU A 137 14.46 -13.11 -20.78
C GLU A 137 14.49 -11.57 -20.71
N SER A 138 14.69 -10.94 -21.85
CA SER A 138 14.61 -9.50 -21.97
C SER A 138 13.27 -9.01 -21.40
N LEU A 139 13.29 -7.96 -20.58
CA LEU A 139 12.06 -7.35 -20.00
C LEU A 139 11.02 -7.09 -21.10
N TRP A 140 11.46 -6.69 -22.30
CA TRP A 140 10.59 -6.45 -23.43
C TRP A 140 9.92 -7.73 -23.96
N SER A 141 10.67 -8.84 -24.01
CA SER A 141 10.13 -10.16 -24.39
C SER A 141 9.08 -10.62 -23.38
N SER A 142 9.38 -10.53 -22.09
CA SER A 142 8.47 -10.91 -21.01
C SER A 142 7.19 -10.06 -20.99
N MET A 143 7.30 -8.76 -21.24
CA MET A 143 6.13 -7.87 -21.39
C MET A 143 5.29 -8.29 -22.60
N LYS A 144 5.91 -8.53 -23.75
CA LYS A 144 5.20 -8.96 -24.97
C LYS A 144 4.44 -10.26 -24.75
N LEU A 145 5.06 -11.26 -24.12
CA LEU A 145 4.43 -12.53 -23.79
C LEU A 145 3.25 -12.34 -22.83
N THR A 146 3.39 -11.47 -21.83
CA THR A 146 2.34 -11.15 -20.89
C THR A 146 1.12 -10.52 -21.58
N PHE A 147 1.34 -9.57 -22.50
CA PHE A 147 0.27 -8.94 -23.27
C PHE A 147 -0.34 -9.85 -24.35
N GLN A 148 0.30 -10.94 -24.73
CA GLN A 148 -0.27 -11.96 -25.61
C GLN A 148 -1.19 -12.93 -24.87
N ASN A 149 -1.13 -12.99 -23.54
CA ASN A 149 -1.97 -13.85 -22.72
C ASN A 149 -3.37 -13.23 -22.55
N LYS A 150 -4.33 -13.64 -23.40
CA LYS A 150 -5.70 -13.11 -23.38
C LYS A 150 -6.40 -13.25 -22.02
N PRO A 151 -6.37 -14.40 -21.30
CA PRO A 151 -6.92 -14.51 -19.96
C PRO A 151 -6.34 -13.46 -18.98
N PHE A 152 -5.04 -13.21 -19.04
CA PHE A 152 -4.39 -12.19 -18.23
C PHE A 152 -4.88 -10.78 -18.57
N LEU A 153 -5.07 -10.45 -19.84
CA LEU A 153 -5.61 -9.16 -20.26
C LEU A 153 -7.03 -8.92 -19.76
N TYR A 154 -7.90 -9.94 -19.85
CA TYR A 154 -9.25 -9.83 -19.31
C TYR A 154 -9.24 -9.60 -17.80
N TYR A 155 -8.39 -10.31 -17.08
CA TYR A 155 -8.18 -10.09 -15.64
C TYR A 155 -7.69 -8.69 -15.34
N LEU A 156 -6.68 -8.20 -16.08
CA LEU A 156 -6.11 -6.86 -15.91
C LEU A 156 -7.16 -5.77 -16.13
N VAL A 157 -7.94 -5.86 -17.21
CA VAL A 157 -9.01 -4.90 -17.51
C VAL A 157 -10.10 -4.94 -16.44
N SER A 158 -10.51 -6.13 -16.00
CA SER A 158 -11.49 -6.28 -14.92
C SER A 158 -11.00 -5.64 -13.61
N GLN A 159 -9.75 -5.87 -13.24
CA GLN A 159 -9.14 -5.26 -12.06
C GLN A 159 -9.06 -3.73 -12.17
N LEU A 160 -8.68 -3.22 -13.33
CA LEU A 160 -8.63 -1.78 -13.57
C LEU A 160 -10.01 -1.14 -13.41
N LEU A 161 -11.03 -1.72 -14.03
CA LEU A 161 -12.41 -1.21 -13.95
C LEU A 161 -12.97 -1.30 -12.52
N LEU A 162 -12.69 -2.40 -11.82
CA LEU A 162 -13.11 -2.60 -10.44
C LEU A 162 -12.48 -1.56 -9.51
N TRP A 163 -11.15 -1.39 -9.58
CA TRP A 163 -10.45 -0.39 -8.78
C TRP A 163 -10.84 1.04 -9.14
N PHE A 164 -11.06 1.32 -10.43
CA PHE A 164 -11.56 2.62 -10.87
C PHE A 164 -12.93 2.94 -10.26
N GLY A 165 -13.88 2.01 -10.37
CA GLY A 165 -15.22 2.17 -9.79
C GLY A 165 -15.18 2.33 -8.27
N PHE A 166 -14.38 1.52 -7.59
CA PHE A 166 -14.20 1.61 -6.14
C PHE A 166 -13.64 2.97 -5.71
N ASN A 167 -12.58 3.45 -6.36
CA ASN A 167 -11.98 4.74 -6.04
C ASN A 167 -12.95 5.91 -6.36
N MET A 168 -13.68 5.84 -7.48
CA MET A 168 -14.70 6.85 -7.80
C MET A 168 -15.79 6.92 -6.73
N THR A 169 -16.24 5.77 -6.24
CA THR A 169 -17.23 5.72 -5.15
C THR A 169 -16.66 6.34 -3.87
N MET A 170 -15.42 5.98 -3.48
CA MET A 170 -14.78 6.52 -2.28
C MET A 170 -14.61 8.05 -2.33
N ILE A 171 -14.28 8.60 -3.50
CA ILE A 171 -14.17 10.07 -3.70
C ILE A 171 -15.56 10.74 -3.69
N ALA A 172 -16.59 10.07 -4.22
CA ALA A 172 -17.93 10.62 -4.30
C ALA A 172 -18.65 10.63 -2.94
N VAL A 173 -18.39 9.66 -2.06
CA VAL A 173 -19.10 9.55 -0.76
C VAL A 173 -19.06 10.83 0.08
N PRO A 174 -17.91 11.46 0.35
CA PRO A 174 -17.88 12.72 1.09
C PRO A 174 -18.73 13.80 0.43
N TYR A 175 -18.68 13.93 -0.90
CA TYR A 175 -19.46 14.90 -1.65
C TYR A 175 -20.97 14.65 -1.55
N VAL A 176 -21.40 13.39 -1.66
CA VAL A 176 -22.81 13.01 -1.51
C VAL A 176 -23.31 13.35 -0.10
N VAL A 177 -22.52 13.01 0.93
CA VAL A 177 -22.91 13.23 2.32
C VAL A 177 -22.98 14.73 2.65
N THR A 178 -21.96 15.50 2.28
CA THR A 178 -21.89 16.92 2.68
C THR A 178 -22.72 17.83 1.79
N VAL A 179 -22.77 17.57 0.48
CA VAL A 179 -23.44 18.47 -0.49
C VAL A 179 -24.87 18.03 -0.81
N LEU A 180 -25.11 16.74 -1.07
CA LEU A 180 -26.45 16.26 -1.43
C LEU A 180 -27.32 15.98 -0.22
N MET A 181 -26.76 15.39 0.84
CA MET A 181 -27.52 15.07 2.07
C MET A 181 -27.45 16.21 3.10
N VAL A 182 -26.61 17.23 2.85
CA VAL A 182 -26.42 18.40 3.74
C VAL A 182 -26.11 17.96 5.19
N MET A 183 -25.33 16.90 5.35
CA MET A 183 -24.92 16.36 6.64
C MET A 183 -23.52 16.85 7.01
N ASP A 184 -23.21 16.76 8.31
CA ASP A 184 -21.92 17.16 8.86
C ASP A 184 -20.78 16.26 8.37
N GLU A 185 -19.56 16.78 8.30
CA GLU A 185 -18.36 15.98 7.91
C GLU A 185 -18.16 14.72 8.78
N GLY A 186 -18.57 14.78 10.05
CA GLY A 186 -18.57 13.62 10.95
C GLY A 186 -19.43 12.45 10.46
N ALA A 187 -20.51 12.72 9.73
CA ALA A 187 -21.37 11.68 9.16
C ALA A 187 -20.67 10.86 8.06
N VAL A 188 -19.70 11.43 7.36
CA VAL A 188 -18.88 10.71 6.37
C VAL A 188 -18.15 9.54 7.02
N GLY A 189 -17.51 9.80 8.18
CA GLY A 189 -16.79 8.78 8.94
C GLY A 189 -17.71 7.66 9.43
N LEU A 190 -18.91 8.00 9.91
CA LEU A 190 -19.89 7.01 10.35
C LEU A 190 -20.39 6.14 9.21
N ILE A 191 -20.72 6.72 8.06
CA ILE A 191 -21.20 5.99 6.87
C ILE A 191 -20.12 5.04 6.37
N LEU A 192 -18.89 5.51 6.24
CA LEU A 192 -17.76 4.68 5.82
C LEU A 192 -17.43 3.60 6.85
N GLY A 193 -17.52 3.90 8.15
CA GLY A 193 -17.33 2.94 9.23
C GLY A 193 -18.38 1.84 9.22
N VAL A 194 -19.67 2.19 9.07
CA VAL A 194 -20.77 1.21 8.94
C VAL A 194 -20.60 0.36 7.70
N ALA A 195 -20.27 0.97 6.54
CA ALA A 195 -20.00 0.23 5.31
C ALA A 195 -18.86 -0.77 5.48
N LEU A 196 -17.80 -0.40 6.19
CA LEU A 196 -16.66 -1.28 6.48
C LEU A 196 -17.09 -2.46 7.37
N VAL A 197 -17.87 -2.23 8.41
CA VAL A 197 -18.39 -3.30 9.29
C VAL A 197 -19.27 -4.27 8.51
N ILE A 198 -20.18 -3.77 7.66
CA ILE A 198 -21.04 -4.62 6.82
C ILE A 198 -20.23 -5.42 5.80
N SER A 199 -19.13 -4.86 5.28
CA SER A 199 -18.30 -5.57 4.29
C SER A 199 -17.50 -6.76 4.88
N VAL A 200 -17.42 -6.84 6.21
CA VAL A 200 -16.70 -7.92 6.94
C VAL A 200 -17.63 -9.06 7.35
N LEU A 201 -18.94 -8.82 7.39
CA LEU A 201 -19.97 -9.83 7.70
C LEU A 201 -20.37 -10.64 6.48
#